data_73cfd21f007e7756fd675c5dbb7780a9
#
_entry.id   73cfd21f007e7756fd675c5dbb7780a9
#
_cell.length_a   1.000
_cell.length_b   1.000
_cell.length_c   1.000
_cell.angle_alpha   90.00
_cell.angle_beta   90.00
_cell.angle_gamma   90.00
#
_symmetry.space_group_name_H-M   'P 1'
#
loop_
_entity.id
_entity.type
_entity.pdbx_description
1 polymer ?
#
loop_
_entity_poly.entity_id
_entity_poly.type
_entity_poly.pdbx_seq_one_letter_code
_entity_poly.pdbx_strand_id
1 'polypeptide(L)'
;MPWLQPFWVAAPSKVSYSLQSLQTVPFSAFQPSESNPNQRVYKEPGVDLRQYNEVMLDPLQFIRQENGQWYLLTANDQNQIGRYYHDKFQSELIKQGVKIATVPGPKVMRIQAAVTNFDLTRPDPKLRDLLPAKIAINVTREVIGKEPYLLKVGSMAQLLDSQSGKLLVRVMDARESTDTTHKDEPITAEEMEKMIDQWAASRAKQLADNLGR
;
A
#
# COMPACT_ATOMS: atom_id res chain seq x y z
N MET A 1 14.68 17.65 -49.01
CA MET A 1 13.70 17.06 -48.09
C MET A 1 14.44 16.33 -47.01
N PRO A 2 14.52 16.84 -45.78
CA PRO A 2 15.19 16.13 -44.70
C PRO A 2 14.19 15.17 -44.03
N TRP A 3 14.62 13.96 -43.84
CA TRP A 3 13.90 12.85 -43.23
C TRP A 3 13.72 13.09 -41.72
N LEU A 4 12.47 13.13 -41.27
CA LEU A 4 12.11 13.15 -39.84
C LEU A 4 12.48 11.80 -39.23
N GLN A 5 13.45 11.80 -38.34
CA GLN A 5 13.78 10.67 -37.48
C GLN A 5 12.66 10.49 -36.42
N PRO A 6 12.13 9.29 -36.20
CA PRO A 6 11.17 9.08 -35.13
C PRO A 6 11.86 9.20 -33.76
N PHE A 7 11.32 10.08 -32.92
CA PHE A 7 11.69 10.15 -31.51
C PHE A 7 11.38 8.80 -30.85
N TRP A 8 12.38 8.03 -30.57
CA TRP A 8 12.29 6.90 -29.67
C TRP A 8 12.11 7.45 -28.25
N VAL A 9 10.87 7.39 -27.76
CA VAL A 9 10.62 7.54 -26.33
C VAL A 9 11.28 6.35 -25.66
N ALA A 10 12.38 6.59 -24.95
CA ALA A 10 13.05 5.58 -24.14
C ALA A 10 12.01 5.01 -23.15
N ALA A 11 11.73 3.72 -23.26
CA ALA A 11 10.92 3.03 -22.28
C ALA A 11 11.55 3.26 -20.90
N PRO A 12 10.74 3.55 -19.85
CA PRO A 12 11.27 3.72 -18.51
C PRO A 12 12.07 2.47 -18.17
N SER A 13 13.34 2.65 -17.84
CA SER A 13 14.22 1.59 -17.39
C SER A 13 13.52 0.87 -16.24
N LYS A 14 13.40 -0.47 -16.33
CA LYS A 14 12.92 -1.32 -15.25
C LYS A 14 13.84 -1.11 -14.06
N VAL A 15 13.47 -0.23 -13.15
CA VAL A 15 14.17 -0.09 -11.87
C VAL A 15 13.78 -1.33 -11.07
N SER A 16 14.63 -2.33 -11.08
CA SER A 16 14.52 -3.49 -10.21
C SER A 16 14.86 -3.04 -8.80
N TYR A 17 13.86 -2.74 -8.00
CA TYR A 17 14.05 -2.50 -6.58
C TYR A 17 14.26 -3.85 -5.89
N SER A 18 15.51 -4.18 -5.57
CA SER A 18 15.80 -5.34 -4.75
C SER A 18 15.46 -5.04 -3.28
N LEU A 19 15.07 -6.05 -2.52
CA LEU A 19 14.89 -5.99 -1.05
C LEU A 19 16.14 -5.43 -0.33
N GLN A 20 17.31 -5.46 -0.99
CA GLN A 20 18.57 -4.89 -0.51
C GLN A 20 18.54 -3.36 -0.32
N SER A 21 17.59 -2.65 -0.92
CA SER A 21 17.42 -1.21 -0.69
C SER A 21 16.67 -0.88 0.61
N LEU A 22 16.10 -1.87 1.29
CA LEU A 22 15.43 -1.67 2.57
C LEU A 22 16.47 -1.58 3.69
N GLN A 23 16.63 -0.40 4.28
CA GLN A 23 17.47 -0.24 5.47
C GLN A 23 16.95 -1.16 6.58
N THR A 24 17.84 -1.88 7.25
CA THR A 24 17.44 -2.79 8.31
C THR A 24 17.03 -2.01 9.55
N VAL A 25 15.76 -2.13 9.94
CA VAL A 25 15.23 -1.58 11.19
C VAL A 25 14.83 -2.78 12.06
N PRO A 26 15.37 -2.93 13.28
CA PRO A 26 15.00 -4.02 14.17
C PRO A 26 13.52 -3.89 14.57
N PHE A 27 12.80 -5.02 14.62
CA PHE A 27 11.38 -5.02 14.94
C PHE A 27 11.06 -4.37 16.28
N SER A 28 11.97 -4.49 17.25
CA SER A 28 11.86 -3.85 18.58
C SER A 28 11.83 -2.32 18.56
N ALA A 29 12.27 -1.70 17.46
CA ALA A 29 12.23 -0.24 17.31
C ALA A 29 10.87 0.28 16.84
N PHE A 30 9.98 -0.61 16.39
CA PHE A 30 8.64 -0.21 15.98
C PHE A 30 7.71 -0.05 17.17
N GLN A 31 6.93 1.02 17.15
CA GLN A 31 5.89 1.30 18.15
C GLN A 31 4.50 1.03 17.57
N PRO A 32 3.53 0.56 18.40
CA PRO A 32 2.13 0.51 17.99
C PRO A 32 1.64 1.91 17.58
N SER A 33 0.82 1.98 16.53
CA SER A 33 0.13 3.22 16.19
C SER A 33 -1.06 3.45 17.13
N GLU A 34 -1.22 4.67 17.64
CA GLU A 34 -2.37 5.04 18.48
C GLU A 34 -3.71 4.96 17.72
N SER A 35 -3.67 5.22 16.41
CA SER A 35 -4.86 5.25 15.56
C SER A 35 -5.24 3.91 14.94
N ASN A 36 -4.35 2.92 14.98
CA ASN A 36 -4.58 1.60 14.38
C ASN A 36 -3.76 0.50 15.08
N PRO A 37 -4.39 -0.41 15.82
CA PRO A 37 -3.69 -1.47 16.56
C PRO A 37 -2.92 -2.45 15.66
N ASN A 38 -3.34 -2.59 14.40
CA ASN A 38 -2.68 -3.45 13.40
C ASN A 38 -1.52 -2.77 12.69
N GLN A 39 -1.19 -1.52 13.07
CA GLN A 39 -0.10 -0.76 12.49
C GLN A 39 1.06 -0.63 13.45
N ARG A 40 2.27 -0.75 12.92
CA ARG A 40 3.53 -0.49 13.60
C ARG A 40 4.28 0.60 12.87
N VAL A 41 4.81 1.55 13.61
CA VAL A 41 5.52 2.71 13.05
C VAL A 41 6.91 2.80 13.68
N TYR A 42 7.91 2.95 12.84
CA TYR A 42 9.24 3.40 13.22
C TYR A 42 9.46 4.80 12.68
N LYS A 43 9.89 5.71 13.51
CA LYS A 43 10.32 7.06 13.13
C LYS A 43 11.77 7.24 13.53
N GLU A 44 12.60 7.65 12.58
CA GLU A 44 14.02 7.94 12.81
C GLU A 44 14.14 9.07 13.84
N PRO A 45 15.02 8.94 14.86
CA PRO A 45 15.21 9.96 15.87
C PRO A 45 15.61 11.31 15.25
N GLY A 46 15.01 12.39 15.74
CA GLY A 46 15.28 13.75 15.29
C GLY A 46 14.65 14.13 13.95
N VAL A 47 13.88 13.26 13.31
CA VAL A 47 13.17 13.58 12.07
C VAL A 47 11.96 14.48 12.35
N ASP A 48 11.91 15.60 11.64
CA ASP A 48 10.72 16.45 11.53
C ASP A 48 10.20 16.40 10.09
N LEU A 49 9.02 15.82 9.90
CA LEU A 49 8.41 15.70 8.58
C LEU A 49 7.89 17.03 8.03
N ARG A 50 7.74 18.05 8.88
CA ARG A 50 7.30 19.41 8.47
C ARG A 50 8.33 20.14 7.60
N GLN A 51 9.55 19.63 7.51
CA GLN A 51 10.54 20.15 6.55
C GLN A 51 10.23 19.78 5.09
N TYR A 52 9.33 18.82 4.86
CA TYR A 52 8.90 18.35 3.54
C TYR A 52 7.53 18.92 3.19
N ASN A 53 7.34 19.36 1.96
CA ASN A 53 6.09 19.93 1.46
C ASN A 53 5.67 19.39 0.08
N GLU A 54 6.46 18.48 -0.48
CA GLU A 54 6.16 17.77 -1.71
C GLU A 54 6.40 16.27 -1.51
N VAL A 55 5.68 15.45 -2.27
CA VAL A 55 5.75 14.00 -2.19
C VAL A 55 6.01 13.41 -3.57
N MET A 56 6.96 12.50 -3.65
CA MET A 56 7.20 11.64 -4.81
C MET A 56 6.76 10.22 -4.48
N LEU A 57 5.91 9.64 -5.34
CA LEU A 57 5.41 8.28 -5.17
C LEU A 57 6.16 7.32 -6.09
N ASP A 58 6.73 6.27 -5.51
CA ASP A 58 7.27 5.16 -6.28
C ASP A 58 6.13 4.18 -6.66
N PRO A 59 6.32 3.38 -7.71
CA PRO A 59 5.40 2.30 -8.03
C PRO A 59 5.23 1.32 -6.87
N LEU A 60 4.01 0.84 -6.66
CA LEU A 60 3.71 -0.19 -5.66
C LEU A 60 4.51 -1.46 -5.98
N GLN A 61 5.14 -2.01 -4.98
CA GLN A 61 5.90 -3.26 -5.09
C GLN A 61 5.13 -4.43 -4.48
N PHE A 62 5.38 -5.62 -5.01
CA PHE A 62 4.92 -6.88 -4.44
C PHE A 62 6.15 -7.68 -3.99
N ILE A 63 6.38 -7.73 -2.66
CA ILE A 63 7.54 -8.40 -2.09
C ILE A 63 7.26 -9.89 -2.01
N ARG A 64 7.94 -10.67 -2.85
CA ARG A 64 7.83 -12.13 -2.87
C ARG A 64 8.53 -12.71 -1.64
N GLN A 65 7.81 -13.47 -0.82
CA GLN A 65 8.44 -14.32 0.19
C GLN A 65 8.94 -15.60 -0.46
N GLU A 66 10.10 -16.12 -0.05
CA GLU A 66 10.68 -17.34 -0.63
C GLU A 66 9.77 -18.58 -0.55
N ASN A 67 8.89 -18.62 0.45
CA ASN A 67 7.88 -19.67 0.64
C ASN A 67 6.44 -19.15 0.44
N GLY A 68 6.28 -17.92 -0.02
CA GLY A 68 4.99 -17.25 -0.15
C GLY A 68 4.35 -17.51 -1.50
N GLN A 69 3.09 -17.83 -1.45
CA GLN A 69 2.26 -18.15 -2.58
C GLN A 69 1.71 -16.87 -3.22
N TRP A 70 2.54 -16.15 -4.00
CA TRP A 70 2.04 -15.07 -4.87
C TRP A 70 1.26 -15.59 -6.09
N TYR A 71 1.00 -16.90 -6.18
CA TYR A 71 0.22 -17.50 -7.26
C TYR A 71 -1.26 -17.10 -7.24
N LEU A 72 -1.72 -16.38 -6.22
CA LEU A 72 -3.07 -15.84 -6.18
C LEU A 72 -3.25 -14.55 -7.01
N LEU A 73 -2.15 -13.89 -7.42
CA LEU A 73 -2.18 -12.70 -8.25
C LEU A 73 -1.30 -12.88 -9.48
N THR A 74 -1.89 -12.72 -10.65
CA THR A 74 -1.13 -12.70 -11.90
C THR A 74 -0.27 -11.43 -12.03
N ALA A 75 0.71 -11.44 -12.92
CA ALA A 75 1.49 -10.22 -13.21
C ALA A 75 0.59 -9.08 -13.74
N ASN A 76 -0.50 -9.41 -14.45
CA ASN A 76 -1.46 -8.43 -14.91
C ASN A 76 -2.23 -7.80 -13.75
N ASP A 77 -2.68 -8.60 -12.77
CA ASP A 77 -3.36 -8.10 -11.57
C ASP A 77 -2.43 -7.20 -10.75
N GLN A 78 -1.16 -7.59 -10.55
CA GLN A 78 -0.17 -6.78 -9.87
C GLN A 78 0.03 -5.42 -10.56
N ASN A 79 0.09 -5.40 -11.89
CA ASN A 79 0.20 -4.16 -12.67
C ASN A 79 -1.05 -3.30 -12.56
N GLN A 80 -2.25 -3.90 -12.57
CA GLN A 80 -3.52 -3.20 -12.42
C GLN A 80 -3.62 -2.57 -11.02
N ILE A 81 -3.39 -3.36 -9.97
CA ILE A 81 -3.40 -2.91 -8.58
C ILE A 81 -2.37 -1.79 -8.37
N GLY A 82 -1.16 -1.95 -8.93
CA GLY A 82 -0.09 -0.96 -8.81
C GLY A 82 -0.47 0.40 -9.42
N ARG A 83 -1.08 0.41 -10.61
CA ARG A 83 -1.59 1.63 -11.23
C ARG A 83 -2.71 2.25 -10.42
N TYR A 84 -3.69 1.44 -10.01
CA TYR A 84 -4.82 1.90 -9.21
C TYR A 84 -4.36 2.54 -7.89
N TYR A 85 -3.46 1.86 -7.16
CA TYR A 85 -2.86 2.41 -5.95
C TYR A 85 -2.22 3.78 -6.19
N HIS A 86 -1.37 3.88 -7.23
CA HIS A 86 -0.64 5.09 -7.54
C HIS A 86 -1.60 6.25 -7.82
N ASP A 87 -2.56 6.04 -8.72
CA ASP A 87 -3.51 7.06 -9.15
C ASP A 87 -4.44 7.49 -8.00
N LYS A 88 -4.93 6.52 -7.23
CA LYS A 88 -5.81 6.77 -6.10
C LYS A 88 -5.08 7.55 -4.99
N PHE A 89 -3.91 7.07 -4.58
CA PHE A 89 -3.18 7.69 -3.49
C PHE A 89 -2.68 9.09 -3.86
N GLN A 90 -2.19 9.28 -5.09
CA GLN A 90 -1.85 10.58 -5.62
C GLN A 90 -3.04 11.54 -5.62
N SER A 91 -4.21 11.09 -6.09
CA SER A 91 -5.43 11.89 -6.08
C SER A 91 -5.83 12.31 -4.66
N GLU A 92 -5.76 11.39 -3.69
CA GLU A 92 -6.08 11.73 -2.31
C GLU A 92 -5.08 12.70 -1.69
N LEU A 93 -3.78 12.59 -1.98
CA LEU A 93 -2.77 13.56 -1.55
C LEU A 93 -3.04 14.97 -2.12
N ILE A 94 -3.36 15.06 -3.41
CA ILE A 94 -3.71 16.33 -4.06
C ILE A 94 -4.94 16.97 -3.42
N LYS A 95 -5.97 16.20 -3.07
CA LYS A 95 -7.16 16.67 -2.34
C LYS A 95 -6.81 17.26 -0.96
N GLN A 96 -5.76 16.75 -0.33
CA GLN A 96 -5.23 17.30 0.94
C GLN A 96 -4.29 18.50 0.73
N GLY A 97 -4.09 18.96 -0.50
CA GLY A 97 -3.22 20.09 -0.81
C GLY A 97 -1.73 19.75 -0.89
N VAL A 98 -1.37 18.46 -0.93
CA VAL A 98 0.03 18.01 -1.08
C VAL A 98 0.44 18.10 -2.55
N LYS A 99 1.59 18.70 -2.82
CA LYS A 99 2.18 18.74 -4.14
C LYS A 99 2.86 17.42 -4.49
N ILE A 100 2.69 16.98 -5.72
CA ILE A 100 3.34 15.75 -6.23
C ILE A 100 4.57 16.13 -7.05
N ALA A 101 5.72 15.64 -6.62
CA ALA A 101 6.98 15.76 -7.34
C ALA A 101 7.21 14.55 -8.24
N THR A 102 7.76 14.77 -9.43
CA THR A 102 8.13 13.71 -10.38
C THR A 102 9.62 13.38 -10.35
N VAL A 103 10.42 14.20 -9.67
CA VAL A 103 11.87 14.05 -9.54
C VAL A 103 12.30 14.33 -8.10
N PRO A 104 13.42 13.74 -7.64
CA PRO A 104 13.99 14.06 -6.34
C PRO A 104 14.37 15.55 -6.25
N GLY A 105 14.19 16.15 -5.07
CA GLY A 105 14.51 17.55 -4.85
C GLY A 105 14.54 17.94 -3.37
N PRO A 106 14.95 19.19 -3.07
CA PRO A 106 14.87 19.73 -1.72
C PRO A 106 13.42 19.73 -1.23
N LYS A 107 13.20 19.33 0.03
CA LYS A 107 11.87 19.25 0.66
C LYS A 107 10.89 18.28 -0.01
N VAL A 108 11.38 17.40 -0.90
CA VAL A 108 10.59 16.31 -1.49
C VAL A 108 10.80 15.06 -0.66
N MET A 109 9.70 14.51 -0.15
CA MET A 109 9.67 13.20 0.50
C MET A 109 9.31 12.13 -0.51
N ARG A 110 10.09 11.05 -0.54
CA ARG A 110 9.85 9.89 -1.41
C ARG A 110 9.12 8.81 -0.63
N ILE A 111 8.05 8.28 -1.20
CA ILE A 111 7.25 7.19 -0.63
C ILE A 111 7.46 5.94 -1.45
N GLN A 112 7.89 4.88 -0.78
CA GLN A 112 7.97 3.54 -1.33
C GLN A 112 7.00 2.64 -0.57
N ALA A 113 6.07 2.02 -1.27
CA ALA A 113 5.10 1.12 -0.68
C ALA A 113 5.22 -0.28 -1.28
N ALA A 114 4.93 -1.28 -0.47
CA ALA A 114 4.95 -2.67 -0.87
C ALA A 114 3.83 -3.47 -0.21
N VAL A 115 3.26 -4.40 -0.95
CA VAL A 115 2.45 -5.50 -0.40
C VAL A 115 3.42 -6.61 -0.01
N THR A 116 3.31 -7.09 1.24
CA THR A 116 4.27 -8.04 1.82
C THR A 116 3.74 -9.46 1.93
N ASN A 117 2.44 -9.61 2.16
CA ASN A 117 1.78 -10.92 2.24
C ASN A 117 0.27 -10.81 2.08
N PHE A 118 -0.33 -11.95 1.74
CA PHE A 118 -1.76 -12.20 1.80
C PHE A 118 -2.03 -13.36 2.73
N ASP A 119 -3.12 -13.30 3.46
CA ASP A 119 -3.60 -14.36 4.33
C ASP A 119 -5.13 -14.40 4.29
N LEU A 120 -5.70 -15.55 4.57
CA LEU A 120 -7.15 -15.73 4.70
C LEU A 120 -7.46 -16.03 6.15
N THR A 121 -8.19 -15.15 6.80
CA THR A 121 -8.60 -15.28 8.19
C THR A 121 -10.08 -15.61 8.30
N ARG A 122 -10.45 -16.45 9.26
CA ARG A 122 -11.86 -16.69 9.55
C ARG A 122 -12.44 -15.47 10.26
N PRO A 123 -13.62 -14.98 9.86
CA PRO A 123 -14.29 -13.92 10.61
C PRO A 123 -14.51 -14.34 12.06
N ASP A 124 -14.17 -13.47 13.01
CA ASP A 124 -14.43 -13.72 14.44
C ASP A 124 -15.95 -13.94 14.64
N PRO A 125 -16.37 -15.05 15.26
CA PRO A 125 -17.80 -15.30 15.52
C PRO A 125 -18.48 -14.17 16.29
N LYS A 126 -17.76 -13.44 17.14
CA LYS A 126 -18.27 -12.30 17.90
C LYS A 126 -18.43 -11.03 17.03
N LEU A 127 -17.70 -10.93 15.92
CA LEU A 127 -17.82 -9.84 14.97
C LEU A 127 -18.89 -10.09 13.91
N ARG A 128 -19.38 -11.33 13.76
CA ARG A 128 -20.47 -11.66 12.83
C ARG A 128 -21.72 -10.80 13.05
N ASP A 129 -22.03 -10.50 14.31
CA ASP A 129 -23.20 -9.70 14.68
C ASP A 129 -22.97 -8.18 14.45
N LEU A 130 -21.73 -7.76 14.23
CA LEU A 130 -21.36 -6.39 13.94
C LEU A 130 -21.12 -6.12 12.45
N LEU A 131 -21.13 -7.17 11.62
CA LEU A 131 -20.99 -7.03 10.18
C LEU A 131 -22.21 -6.32 9.60
N PRO A 132 -22.04 -5.39 8.62
CA PRO A 132 -23.17 -4.80 7.92
C PRO A 132 -24.13 -5.87 7.40
N ALA A 133 -25.43 -5.61 7.47
CA ALA A 133 -26.46 -6.57 7.10
C ALA A 133 -26.28 -7.20 5.70
N LYS A 134 -25.63 -6.49 4.77
CA LYS A 134 -25.27 -7.02 3.45
C LYS A 134 -24.25 -8.16 3.53
N ILE A 135 -23.26 -8.09 4.42
CA ILE A 135 -22.26 -9.15 4.61
C ILE A 135 -22.90 -10.34 5.31
N ALA A 136 -23.74 -10.09 6.32
CA ALA A 136 -24.48 -11.14 7.02
C ALA A 136 -25.45 -11.90 6.08
N ILE A 137 -26.10 -11.22 5.12
CA ILE A 137 -27.00 -11.84 4.13
C ILE A 137 -26.21 -12.69 3.12
N ASN A 138 -25.04 -12.25 2.69
CA ASN A 138 -24.20 -13.04 1.78
C ASN A 138 -23.66 -14.29 2.47
N VAL A 139 -23.24 -14.19 3.72
CA VAL A 139 -22.80 -15.34 4.54
C VAL A 139 -23.94 -16.36 4.73
N THR A 140 -25.19 -15.92 4.85
CA THR A 140 -26.34 -16.85 5.01
C THR A 140 -26.84 -17.47 3.71
N ARG A 141 -26.64 -16.83 2.55
CA ARG A 141 -27.07 -17.36 1.25
C ARG A 141 -26.10 -18.38 0.63
N GLU A 142 -24.81 -18.31 0.96
CA GLU A 142 -23.77 -19.19 0.39
C GLU A 142 -23.41 -20.40 1.25
N VAL A 143 -24.06 -20.60 2.38
CA VAL A 143 -23.73 -21.65 3.37
C VAL A 143 -24.22 -23.06 2.95
N ILE A 144 -24.25 -23.39 1.68
CA ILE A 144 -24.26 -24.79 1.29
C ILE A 144 -22.86 -25.16 0.79
N GLY A 145 -21.91 -25.29 1.72
CA GLY A 145 -20.65 -26.01 1.50
C GLY A 145 -19.31 -25.25 1.52
N LYS A 146 -19.30 -23.90 1.65
CA LYS A 146 -18.01 -23.17 1.67
C LYS A 146 -17.93 -22.20 2.86
N GLU A 147 -16.91 -22.35 3.69
CA GLU A 147 -16.65 -21.43 4.81
C GLU A 147 -16.20 -20.06 4.27
N PRO A 148 -16.75 -18.95 4.79
CA PRO A 148 -16.31 -17.60 4.42
C PRO A 148 -14.98 -17.25 5.10
N TYR A 149 -14.12 -16.54 4.36
CA TYR A 149 -12.87 -15.99 4.85
C TYR A 149 -12.80 -14.48 4.58
N LEU A 150 -12.02 -13.75 5.37
CA LEU A 150 -11.63 -12.38 5.11
C LEU A 150 -10.22 -12.39 4.52
N LEU A 151 -10.00 -11.61 3.47
CA LEU A 151 -8.68 -11.38 2.93
C LEU A 151 -7.93 -10.43 3.86
N LYS A 152 -6.77 -10.87 4.37
CA LYS A 152 -5.85 -10.05 5.14
C LYS A 152 -4.63 -9.73 4.31
N VAL A 153 -4.35 -8.43 4.16
CA VAL A 153 -3.23 -7.92 3.38
C VAL A 153 -2.22 -7.25 4.30
N GLY A 154 -1.01 -7.76 4.29
CA GLY A 154 0.13 -7.11 4.90
C GLY A 154 0.77 -6.12 3.94
N SER A 155 1.11 -4.95 4.44
CA SER A 155 1.78 -3.91 3.66
C SER A 155 2.88 -3.23 4.45
N MET A 156 3.83 -2.65 3.74
CA MET A 156 4.89 -1.84 4.29
C MET A 156 5.04 -0.57 3.46
N ALA A 157 5.28 0.55 4.13
CA ALA A 157 5.70 1.78 3.47
C ALA A 157 6.93 2.35 4.15
N GLN A 158 7.81 2.97 3.38
CA GLN A 158 8.90 3.78 3.90
C GLN A 158 8.86 5.17 3.28
N LEU A 159 9.07 6.16 4.14
CA LEU A 159 9.21 7.56 3.78
C LEU A 159 10.70 7.88 3.83
N LEU A 160 11.22 8.38 2.74
CA LEU A 160 12.64 8.70 2.58
C LEU A 160 12.80 10.17 2.24
N ASP A 161 13.92 10.76 2.63
CA ASP A 161 14.40 11.97 1.98
C ASP A 161 14.74 11.65 0.53
N SER A 162 14.18 12.37 -0.43
CA SER A 162 14.27 12.00 -1.84
C SER A 162 15.68 12.16 -2.42
N GLN A 163 16.50 13.07 -1.87
CA GLN A 163 17.85 13.34 -2.37
C GLN A 163 18.88 12.40 -1.76
N SER A 164 18.83 12.23 -0.44
CA SER A 164 19.83 11.42 0.29
C SER A 164 19.46 9.94 0.39
N GLY A 165 18.17 9.59 0.18
CA GLY A 165 17.65 8.26 0.43
C GLY A 165 17.57 7.88 1.91
N LYS A 166 17.81 8.85 2.83
CA LYS A 166 17.74 8.60 4.27
C LYS A 166 16.33 8.19 4.67
N LEU A 167 16.22 7.11 5.46
CA LEU A 167 14.94 6.68 6.05
C LEU A 167 14.46 7.73 7.05
N LEU A 168 13.21 8.11 6.95
CA LEU A 168 12.52 9.04 7.85
C LEU A 168 11.52 8.30 8.73
N VAL A 169 10.65 7.52 8.09
CA VAL A 169 9.61 6.74 8.75
C VAL A 169 9.43 5.42 8.02
N ARG A 170 9.15 4.37 8.76
CA ARG A 170 8.69 3.09 8.21
C ARG A 170 7.39 2.69 8.89
N VAL A 171 6.45 2.25 8.08
CA VAL A 171 5.14 1.81 8.55
C VAL A 171 4.96 0.37 8.09
N MET A 172 4.51 -0.49 9.00
CA MET A 172 4.00 -1.83 8.69
C MET A 172 2.53 -1.85 9.07
N ASP A 173 1.68 -2.34 8.19
CA ASP A 173 0.23 -2.37 8.38
C ASP A 173 -0.34 -3.72 7.94
N ALA A 174 -1.39 -4.15 8.60
CA ALA A 174 -2.17 -5.32 8.19
C ALA A 174 -3.65 -4.93 8.18
N ARG A 175 -4.32 -5.26 7.08
CA ARG A 175 -5.72 -4.91 6.85
C ARG A 175 -6.51 -6.13 6.44
N GLU A 176 -7.74 -6.20 6.92
CA GLU A 176 -8.71 -7.21 6.51
C GLU A 176 -9.74 -6.57 5.57
N SER A 177 -10.17 -7.35 4.58
CA SER A 177 -11.26 -6.95 3.68
C SER A 177 -12.57 -6.82 4.47
N THR A 178 -13.49 -6.01 3.94
CA THR A 178 -14.87 -5.95 4.46
C THR A 178 -15.77 -6.99 3.82
N ASP A 179 -15.37 -7.50 2.66
CA ASP A 179 -16.10 -8.52 1.93
C ASP A 179 -15.46 -9.90 2.20
N THR A 180 -16.28 -10.93 2.24
CA THR A 180 -15.80 -12.31 2.39
C THR A 180 -15.43 -12.91 1.04
N THR A 181 -14.39 -13.75 1.05
CA THR A 181 -13.96 -14.58 -0.08
C THR A 181 -13.95 -16.05 0.34
N HIS A 182 -13.67 -16.96 -0.58
CA HIS A 182 -13.53 -18.39 -0.31
C HIS A 182 -12.06 -18.81 -0.43
N LYS A 183 -11.69 -19.83 0.36
CA LYS A 183 -10.28 -20.29 0.45
C LYS A 183 -9.67 -20.69 -0.90
N ASP A 184 -10.50 -21.20 -1.80
CA ASP A 184 -10.07 -21.72 -3.11
C ASP A 184 -10.26 -20.70 -4.25
N GLU A 185 -10.71 -19.49 -3.94
CA GLU A 185 -10.89 -18.43 -4.93
C GLU A 185 -9.62 -17.59 -5.05
N PRO A 186 -9.20 -17.24 -6.28
CA PRO A 186 -8.08 -16.34 -6.48
C PRO A 186 -8.43 -14.95 -5.98
N ILE A 187 -7.46 -14.26 -5.37
CA ILE A 187 -7.58 -12.84 -5.04
C ILE A 187 -7.66 -12.05 -6.34
N THR A 188 -8.63 -11.16 -6.44
CA THR A 188 -8.84 -10.33 -7.62
C THR A 188 -8.26 -8.94 -7.45
N ALA A 189 -7.94 -8.28 -8.58
CA ALA A 189 -7.55 -6.88 -8.56
C ALA A 189 -8.66 -6.00 -7.97
N GLU A 190 -9.94 -6.30 -8.25
CA GLU A 190 -11.10 -5.56 -7.73
C GLU A 190 -11.19 -5.59 -6.19
N GLU A 191 -10.92 -6.74 -5.56
CA GLU A 191 -10.89 -6.83 -4.09
C GLU A 191 -9.80 -5.95 -3.50
N MET A 192 -8.63 -5.93 -4.13
CA MET A 192 -7.50 -5.07 -3.71
C MET A 192 -7.82 -3.58 -3.92
N GLU A 193 -8.47 -3.22 -5.02
CA GLU A 193 -8.89 -1.85 -5.30
C GLU A 193 -9.89 -1.34 -4.24
N LYS A 194 -10.87 -2.16 -3.85
CA LYS A 194 -11.79 -1.85 -2.75
C LYS A 194 -11.07 -1.62 -1.42
N MET A 195 -10.06 -2.42 -1.12
CA MET A 195 -9.24 -2.23 0.08
C MET A 195 -8.43 -0.93 0.02
N ILE A 196 -7.87 -0.60 -1.16
CA ILE A 196 -7.14 0.67 -1.37
C ILE A 196 -8.09 1.86 -1.17
N ASP A 197 -9.31 1.81 -1.68
CA ASP A 197 -10.32 2.86 -1.52
C ASP A 197 -10.64 3.16 -0.05
N GLN A 198 -10.71 2.12 0.78
CA GLN A 198 -11.07 2.26 2.19
C GLN A 198 -10.00 3.01 3.01
N TRP A 199 -8.73 2.93 2.64
CA TRP A 199 -7.67 3.50 3.46
C TRP A 199 -6.89 4.65 2.81
N ALA A 200 -6.93 4.81 1.49
CA ALA A 200 -6.11 5.80 0.78
C ALA A 200 -6.37 7.23 1.28
N ALA A 201 -7.64 7.62 1.44
CA ALA A 201 -8.00 8.95 1.93
C ALA A 201 -7.50 9.22 3.36
N SER A 202 -7.66 8.27 4.27
CA SER A 202 -7.21 8.41 5.67
C SER A 202 -5.69 8.49 5.76
N ARG A 203 -4.97 7.74 4.94
CA ARG A 203 -3.50 7.76 4.90
C ARG A 203 -2.96 9.02 4.27
N ALA A 204 -3.57 9.49 3.18
CA ALA A 204 -3.21 10.77 2.56
C ALA A 204 -3.41 11.93 3.54
N LYS A 205 -4.54 11.95 4.26
CA LYS A 205 -4.80 12.94 5.30
C LYS A 205 -3.76 12.88 6.43
N GLN A 206 -3.51 11.70 6.99
CA GLN A 206 -2.52 11.51 8.06
C GLN A 206 -1.13 12.00 7.64
N LEU A 207 -0.73 11.73 6.39
CA LEU A 207 0.53 12.21 5.86
C LEU A 207 0.53 13.72 5.73
N ALA A 208 -0.50 14.31 5.10
CA ALA A 208 -0.62 15.75 4.88
C ALA A 208 -0.60 16.56 6.20
N ASP A 209 -1.21 16.03 7.26
CA ASP A 209 -1.23 16.66 8.59
C ASP A 209 0.18 16.71 9.23
N ASN A 210 1.11 15.89 8.77
CA ASN A 210 2.49 15.84 9.27
C ASN A 210 3.51 16.59 8.39
N LEU A 211 3.12 17.02 7.19
CA LEU A 211 3.98 17.78 6.29
C LEU A 211 4.00 19.27 6.60
N GLY A 212 5.05 19.95 6.16
CA GLY A 212 5.10 21.42 6.11
C GLY A 212 4.15 21.94 5.04
N ARG A 213 3.40 22.98 5.38
CA ARG A 213 2.51 23.70 4.45
C ARG A 213 3.19 24.95 3.94
#